data_76878a3ba82e99251244885ee5dbacf2
#
_entry.id   76878a3ba82e99251244885ee5dbacf2
#
_cell.length_a   1.000
_cell.length_b   1.000
_cell.length_c   1.000
_cell.angle_alpha   90.00
_cell.angle_beta   90.00
_cell.angle_gamma   90.00
#
_symmetry.space_group_name_H-M   'P 1'
#
loop_
_entity.id
_entity.type
_entity.pdbx_description
1 polymer ?
#
loop_
_entity_poly.entity_id
_entity_poly.type
_entity_poly.pdbx_seq_one_letter_code
_entity_poly.pdbx_strand_id
1 'polypeptide(L)'
;MISKFIIINILQGDIKTKAFLFCLFIISIAVPIMNIYVSAESIFHLTDYHVALFGKYLTYGLLALSLDLIWGYCGILSLGHGAFFALGGYCIGMHLMREIGPRGVYGDPILPDFMVFLNWSELPIAWYGFDNFTYTLLMIAIVPGALAFIFGWFAFKSRVTRKFIFY
;
A
#
# COMPACT_ATOMS: atom_id res chain seq x y z
N MET A 1 24.35 1.25 -6.93
CA MET A 1 24.90 2.59 -6.61
C MET A 1 23.85 3.51 -6.03
N ILE A 2 22.61 3.54 -6.54
CA ILE A 2 21.49 4.40 -6.09
C ILE A 2 21.05 4.11 -4.64
N SER A 3 21.00 2.84 -4.20
CA SER A 3 20.55 2.49 -2.84
C SER A 3 21.52 3.00 -1.75
N LYS A 4 22.84 2.98 -1.99
CA LYS A 4 23.82 3.56 -1.09
C LYS A 4 23.70 5.08 -0.97
N PHE A 5 23.33 5.75 -2.06
CA PHE A 5 23.17 7.20 -2.08
C PHE A 5 21.94 7.67 -1.27
N ILE A 6 20.82 6.92 -1.37
CA ILE A 6 19.61 7.21 -0.58
C ILE A 6 19.84 6.95 0.89
N ILE A 7 20.47 5.84 1.26
CA ILE A 7 20.78 5.51 2.66
C ILE A 7 21.76 6.51 3.25
N ILE A 8 22.78 6.93 2.49
CA ILE A 8 23.76 7.94 2.93
C ILE A 8 23.09 9.31 3.12
N ASN A 9 22.18 9.73 2.24
CA ASN A 9 21.46 10.99 2.40
C ASN A 9 20.49 10.98 3.59
N ILE A 10 19.83 9.85 3.88
CA ILE A 10 18.98 9.69 5.08
C ILE A 10 19.87 9.73 6.34
N LEU A 11 21.04 9.07 6.32
CA LEU A 11 21.99 9.07 7.43
C LEU A 11 22.73 10.40 7.62
N GLN A 12 22.95 11.16 6.54
CA GLN A 12 23.55 12.51 6.57
C GLN A 12 22.52 13.63 6.68
N GLY A 13 21.21 13.31 6.63
CA GLY A 13 20.12 14.27 6.79
C GLY A 13 20.24 15.09 8.08
N ASP A 14 19.75 16.33 8.02
CA ASP A 14 19.72 17.25 9.16
C ASP A 14 19.13 16.53 10.40
N ILE A 15 19.63 16.89 11.57
CA ILE A 15 19.20 16.32 12.85
C ILE A 15 17.69 16.41 13.04
N LYS A 16 17.04 17.43 12.47
CA LYS A 16 15.59 17.61 12.47
C LYS A 16 14.87 16.51 11.69
N THR A 17 15.40 16.12 10.53
CA THR A 17 14.84 15.04 9.71
C THR A 17 14.96 13.68 10.42
N LYS A 18 16.09 13.41 11.05
CA LYS A 18 16.29 12.19 11.85
C LYS A 18 15.36 12.13 13.05
N ALA A 19 15.20 13.24 13.77
CA ALA A 19 14.29 13.35 14.90
C ALA A 19 12.84 13.16 14.48
N PHE A 20 12.42 13.72 13.34
CA PHE A 20 11.08 13.53 12.78
C PHE A 20 10.83 12.06 12.40
N LEU A 21 11.74 11.39 11.70
CA LEU A 21 11.61 9.98 11.33
C LEU A 21 11.59 9.07 12.56
N PHE A 22 12.41 9.36 13.57
CA PHE A 22 12.42 8.64 14.83
C PHE A 22 11.11 8.81 15.61
N CYS A 23 10.57 10.02 15.65
CA CYS A 23 9.27 10.30 16.26
C CYS A 23 8.14 9.55 15.53
N LEU A 24 8.12 9.56 14.19
CA LEU A 24 7.17 8.80 13.38
C LEU A 24 7.25 7.30 13.66
N PHE A 25 8.46 6.76 13.77
CA PHE A 25 8.69 5.34 14.10
C PHE A 25 8.16 4.99 15.49
N ILE A 26 8.43 5.83 16.50
CA ILE A 26 7.89 5.64 17.85
C ILE A 26 6.36 5.67 17.84
N ILE A 27 5.75 6.64 17.18
CA ILE A 27 4.28 6.74 17.09
C ILE A 27 3.69 5.50 16.41
N SER A 28 4.31 5.03 15.33
CA SER A 28 3.86 3.85 14.59
C SER A 28 3.86 2.56 15.44
N ILE A 29 4.77 2.46 16.42
CA ILE A 29 4.82 1.33 17.35
C ILE A 29 3.91 1.57 18.56
N ALA A 30 3.87 2.80 19.07
CA ALA A 30 3.09 3.13 20.26
C ALA A 30 1.58 2.97 20.05
N VAL A 31 1.07 3.36 18.88
CA VAL A 31 -0.37 3.29 18.57
C VAL A 31 -0.96 1.87 18.72
N PRO A 32 -0.41 0.81 18.08
CA PRO A 32 -0.94 -0.53 18.27
C PRO A 32 -0.70 -1.08 19.69
N ILE A 33 0.40 -0.72 20.34
CA ILE A 33 0.66 -1.11 21.73
C ILE A 33 -0.38 -0.52 22.68
N MET A 34 -0.73 0.76 22.51
CA MET A 34 -1.76 1.41 23.34
C MET A 34 -3.14 0.79 23.13
N ASN A 35 -3.45 0.33 21.93
CA ASN A 35 -4.70 -0.37 21.66
C ASN A 35 -4.76 -1.75 22.37
N ILE A 36 -3.64 -2.52 22.35
CA ILE A 36 -3.62 -3.90 22.86
C ILE A 36 -3.49 -3.94 24.40
N TYR A 37 -2.63 -3.10 24.98
CA TYR A 37 -2.24 -3.21 26.39
C TYR A 37 -2.97 -2.24 27.33
N VAL A 38 -3.58 -1.17 26.80
CA VAL A 38 -4.30 -0.21 27.64
C VAL A 38 -5.76 -0.63 27.76
N SER A 39 -6.29 -0.72 28.98
CA SER A 39 -7.67 -1.09 29.22
C SER A 39 -8.67 -0.08 28.58
N ALA A 40 -9.81 -0.58 28.11
CA ALA A 40 -10.82 0.20 27.40
C ALA A 40 -11.41 1.36 28.22
N GLU A 41 -11.30 1.31 29.55
CA GLU A 41 -11.78 2.36 30.47
C GLU A 41 -10.78 3.52 30.63
N SER A 42 -9.55 3.37 30.12
CA SER A 42 -8.51 4.40 30.24
C SER A 42 -8.67 5.48 29.18
N ILE A 43 -8.40 6.74 29.55
CA ILE A 43 -8.37 7.89 28.63
C ILE A 43 -7.30 7.70 27.51
N PHE A 44 -6.29 6.90 27.77
CA PHE A 44 -5.21 6.61 26.79
C PHE A 44 -5.50 5.39 25.91
N HIS A 45 -6.65 4.75 26.04
CA HIS A 45 -7.01 3.64 25.17
C HIS A 45 -7.33 4.16 23.76
N LEU A 46 -6.59 3.65 22.76
CA LEU A 46 -6.88 3.91 21.37
C LEU A 46 -7.80 2.82 20.83
N THR A 47 -8.95 3.20 20.33
CA THR A 47 -9.91 2.25 19.72
C THR A 47 -9.37 1.71 18.40
N ASP A 48 -9.87 0.53 17.97
CA ASP A 48 -9.51 -0.10 16.68
C ASP A 48 -9.70 0.85 15.50
N TYR A 49 -10.69 1.71 15.58
CA TYR A 49 -10.92 2.77 14.58
C TYR A 49 -9.72 3.70 14.43
N HIS A 50 -9.13 4.16 15.54
CA HIS A 50 -7.97 5.05 15.50
C HIS A 50 -6.73 4.32 14.94
N VAL A 51 -6.53 3.05 15.30
CA VAL A 51 -5.42 2.23 14.76
C VAL A 51 -5.56 2.08 13.24
N ALA A 52 -6.76 1.74 12.77
CA ALA A 52 -7.05 1.63 11.34
C ALA A 52 -6.85 2.96 10.60
N LEU A 53 -7.26 4.07 11.22
CA LEU A 53 -7.11 5.42 10.66
C LEU A 53 -5.63 5.82 10.54
N PHE A 54 -4.82 5.56 11.56
CA PHE A 54 -3.37 5.79 11.52
C PHE A 54 -2.70 4.94 10.46
N GLY A 55 -3.05 3.66 10.35
CA GLY A 55 -2.56 2.78 9.28
C GLY A 55 -2.86 3.35 7.90
N LYS A 56 -4.08 3.83 7.67
CA LYS A 56 -4.50 4.48 6.44
C LYS A 56 -3.69 5.75 6.14
N TYR A 57 -3.42 6.59 7.12
CA TYR A 57 -2.60 7.79 6.92
C TYR A 57 -1.14 7.44 6.60
N LEU A 58 -0.58 6.42 7.22
CA LEU A 58 0.78 5.95 6.91
C LEU A 58 0.89 5.43 5.47
N THR A 59 -0.11 4.68 4.99
CA THR A 59 -0.12 4.20 3.59
C THR A 59 -0.25 5.35 2.60
N TYR A 60 -1.07 6.36 2.89
CA TYR A 60 -1.15 7.57 2.06
C TYR A 60 0.14 8.39 2.11
N GLY A 61 0.82 8.45 3.26
CA GLY A 61 2.14 9.06 3.38
C GLY A 61 3.20 8.39 2.49
N LEU A 62 3.20 7.05 2.43
CA LEU A 62 4.06 6.30 1.52
C LEU A 62 3.73 6.56 0.05
N LEU A 63 2.45 6.65 -0.30
CA LEU A 63 2.02 7.02 -1.65
C LEU A 63 2.50 8.42 -2.02
N ALA A 64 2.31 9.40 -1.14
CA ALA A 64 2.76 10.77 -1.35
C ALA A 64 4.28 10.85 -1.52
N LEU A 65 5.04 10.13 -0.69
CA LEU A 65 6.50 10.05 -0.80
C LEU A 65 6.95 9.47 -2.13
N SER A 66 6.27 8.41 -2.61
CA SER A 66 6.58 7.80 -3.89
C SER A 66 6.30 8.72 -5.09
N LEU A 67 5.24 9.53 -5.00
CA LEU A 67 4.93 10.58 -5.99
C LEU A 67 5.97 11.70 -5.98
N ASP A 68 6.39 12.14 -4.79
CA ASP A 68 7.41 13.18 -4.63
C ASP A 68 8.76 12.74 -5.19
N LEU A 69 9.14 11.48 -5.01
CA LEU A 69 10.35 10.91 -5.62
C LEU A 69 10.31 10.95 -7.15
N ILE A 70 9.18 10.61 -7.76
CA ILE A 70 9.05 10.63 -9.22
C ILE A 70 9.06 12.08 -9.73
N TRP A 71 8.31 12.96 -9.10
CA TRP A 71 8.23 14.35 -9.51
C TRP A 71 9.54 15.10 -9.25
N GLY A 72 10.10 14.94 -8.04
CA GLY A 72 11.31 15.66 -7.63
C GLY A 72 12.58 15.22 -8.38
N TYR A 73 12.74 13.92 -8.68
CA TYR A 73 13.94 13.43 -9.33
C TYR A 73 13.79 13.24 -10.85
N CYS A 74 12.63 12.82 -11.32
CA CYS A 74 12.40 12.56 -12.75
C CYS A 74 11.73 13.73 -13.46
N GLY A 75 11.17 14.69 -12.73
CA GLY A 75 10.42 15.83 -13.29
C GLY A 75 9.15 15.43 -14.03
N ILE A 76 8.66 14.20 -13.83
CA ILE A 76 7.49 13.65 -14.54
C ILE A 76 6.32 13.59 -13.56
N LEU A 77 5.25 14.31 -13.84
CA LEU A 77 4.00 14.21 -13.10
C LEU A 77 3.27 12.92 -13.49
N SER A 78 3.26 11.93 -12.60
CA SER A 78 2.56 10.66 -12.83
C SER A 78 1.19 10.66 -12.17
N LEU A 79 0.15 11.03 -12.90
CA LEU A 79 -1.24 10.96 -12.44
C LEU A 79 -1.73 9.51 -12.28
N GLY A 80 -1.12 8.56 -12.99
CA GLY A 80 -1.46 7.13 -12.92
C GLY A 80 -0.82 6.38 -11.76
N HIS A 81 0.02 7.03 -10.95
CA HIS A 81 0.77 6.34 -9.88
C HIS A 81 -0.15 5.67 -8.85
N GLY A 82 -1.28 6.29 -8.55
CA GLY A 82 -2.31 5.72 -7.69
C GLY A 82 -2.87 4.37 -8.14
N ALA A 83 -2.86 4.10 -9.46
CA ALA A 83 -3.32 2.82 -10.00
C ALA A 83 -2.42 1.65 -9.56
N PHE A 84 -1.11 1.83 -9.54
CA PHE A 84 -0.16 0.81 -9.06
C PHE A 84 -0.34 0.54 -7.57
N PHE A 85 -0.53 1.60 -6.79
CA PHE A 85 -0.83 1.50 -5.37
C PHE A 85 -2.16 0.78 -5.11
N ALA A 86 -3.21 1.13 -5.86
CA ALA A 86 -4.52 0.50 -5.75
C ALA A 86 -4.48 -1.00 -6.08
N LEU A 87 -3.74 -1.41 -7.12
CA LEU A 87 -3.60 -2.84 -7.47
C LEU A 87 -2.95 -3.65 -6.36
N GLY A 88 -1.89 -3.13 -5.74
CA GLY A 88 -1.31 -3.77 -4.55
C GLY A 88 -2.30 -3.87 -3.40
N GLY A 89 -3.07 -2.80 -3.17
CA GLY A 89 -4.16 -2.76 -2.19
C GLY A 89 -5.28 -3.77 -2.46
N TYR A 90 -5.65 -3.98 -3.72
CA TYR A 90 -6.63 -5.00 -4.10
C TYR A 90 -6.12 -6.42 -3.83
N CYS A 91 -4.85 -6.70 -4.07
CA CYS A 91 -4.27 -8.01 -3.77
C CYS A 91 -4.35 -8.36 -2.28
N ILE A 92 -3.90 -7.45 -1.40
CA ILE A 92 -3.98 -7.70 0.05
C ILE A 92 -5.44 -7.67 0.55
N GLY A 93 -6.26 -6.77 0.01
CA GLY A 93 -7.67 -6.65 0.35
C GLY A 93 -8.45 -7.93 0.05
N MET A 94 -8.18 -8.58 -1.09
CA MET A 94 -8.82 -9.86 -1.43
C MET A 94 -8.41 -10.97 -0.46
N HIS A 95 -7.14 -11.05 -0.08
CA HIS A 95 -6.68 -12.01 0.93
C HIS A 95 -7.43 -11.81 2.26
N LEU A 96 -7.46 -10.59 2.77
CA LEU A 96 -8.13 -10.27 4.02
C LEU A 96 -9.64 -10.56 3.96
N MET A 97 -10.30 -10.24 2.84
CA MET A 97 -11.72 -10.52 2.65
C MET A 97 -12.02 -12.01 2.63
N ARG A 98 -11.14 -12.83 2.06
CA ARG A 98 -11.27 -14.29 2.07
C ARG A 98 -11.04 -14.89 3.45
N GLU A 99 -10.08 -14.37 4.21
CA GLU A 99 -9.83 -14.77 5.59
C GLU A 99 -11.00 -14.43 6.53
N ILE A 100 -11.73 -13.36 6.24
CA ILE A 100 -12.93 -12.97 6.99
C ILE A 100 -14.15 -13.81 6.56
N GLY A 101 -14.22 -14.27 5.31
CA GLY A 101 -15.39 -14.88 4.70
C GLY A 101 -16.18 -15.86 5.57
N PRO A 102 -15.56 -16.89 6.19
CA PRO A 102 -16.27 -17.82 7.09
C PRO A 102 -16.86 -17.15 8.35
N ARG A 103 -16.31 -16.00 8.76
CA ARG A 103 -16.74 -15.18 9.91
C ARG A 103 -17.55 -13.97 9.50
N GLY A 104 -17.75 -13.78 8.19
CA GLY A 104 -18.49 -12.68 7.61
C GLY A 104 -20.01 -12.81 7.79
N VAL A 105 -20.74 -11.83 7.26
CA VAL A 105 -22.21 -11.77 7.36
C VAL A 105 -22.88 -12.93 6.64
N TYR A 106 -22.34 -13.36 5.51
CA TYR A 106 -22.88 -14.46 4.71
C TYR A 106 -22.27 -15.83 5.02
N GLY A 107 -21.12 -15.84 5.70
CA GLY A 107 -20.47 -17.06 6.17
C GLY A 107 -19.98 -18.03 5.09
N ASP A 108 -19.79 -17.55 3.86
CA ASP A 108 -19.30 -18.39 2.76
C ASP A 108 -17.81 -18.67 2.93
N PRO A 109 -17.37 -19.95 2.86
CA PRO A 109 -15.96 -20.30 3.08
C PRO A 109 -15.04 -19.96 1.89
N ILE A 110 -15.59 -19.70 0.71
CA ILE A 110 -14.83 -19.50 -0.54
C ILE A 110 -14.99 -18.06 -1.05
N LEU A 111 -16.23 -17.56 -1.05
CA LEU A 111 -16.57 -16.26 -1.59
C LEU A 111 -16.50 -15.16 -0.53
N PRO A 112 -15.83 -14.06 -0.79
CA PRO A 112 -15.92 -12.86 0.06
C PRO A 112 -17.37 -12.34 0.12
N ASP A 113 -17.75 -11.77 1.25
CA ASP A 113 -19.11 -11.26 1.49
C ASP A 113 -19.63 -10.33 0.39
N PHE A 114 -18.79 -9.46 -0.16
CA PHE A 114 -19.22 -8.56 -1.24
C PHE A 114 -19.55 -9.28 -2.55
N MET A 115 -18.91 -10.43 -2.81
CA MET A 115 -19.23 -11.26 -3.99
C MET A 115 -20.55 -12.00 -3.79
N VAL A 116 -20.77 -12.52 -2.59
CA VAL A 116 -22.07 -13.14 -2.23
C VAL A 116 -23.19 -12.11 -2.34
N PHE A 117 -22.98 -10.89 -1.84
CA PHE A 117 -23.93 -9.80 -1.98
C PHE A 117 -24.25 -9.44 -3.45
N LEU A 118 -23.27 -9.54 -4.34
CA LEU A 118 -23.42 -9.32 -5.77
C LEU A 118 -23.94 -10.54 -6.53
N ASN A 119 -24.38 -11.59 -5.83
CA ASN A 119 -24.88 -12.86 -6.40
C ASN A 119 -23.87 -13.57 -7.31
N TRP A 120 -22.57 -13.50 -7.00
CA TRP A 120 -21.57 -14.32 -7.68
C TRP A 120 -21.69 -15.77 -7.19
N SER A 121 -21.70 -16.72 -8.11
CA SER A 121 -21.76 -18.15 -7.79
C SER A 121 -20.39 -18.80 -7.64
N GLU A 122 -19.35 -18.22 -8.23
CA GLU A 122 -18.02 -18.80 -8.26
C GLU A 122 -16.94 -17.69 -8.13
N LEU A 123 -15.81 -18.10 -7.57
CA LEU A 123 -14.65 -17.20 -7.46
C LEU A 123 -13.99 -17.04 -8.86
N PRO A 124 -13.75 -15.83 -9.36
CA PRO A 124 -13.02 -15.62 -10.61
C PRO A 124 -11.60 -16.21 -10.54
N ILE A 125 -11.13 -16.76 -11.67
CA ILE A 125 -9.80 -17.39 -11.77
C ILE A 125 -8.66 -16.47 -11.29
N ALA A 126 -8.78 -15.17 -11.52
CA ALA A 126 -7.79 -14.18 -11.09
C ALA A 126 -7.57 -14.13 -9.57
N TRP A 127 -8.52 -14.63 -8.78
CA TRP A 127 -8.47 -14.58 -7.32
C TRP A 127 -8.13 -15.94 -6.68
N TYR A 128 -7.89 -16.97 -7.47
CA TYR A 128 -7.38 -18.22 -6.95
C TYR A 128 -5.98 -18.03 -6.34
N GLY A 129 -5.73 -18.70 -5.22
CA GLY A 129 -4.45 -18.63 -4.52
C GLY A 129 -4.32 -17.50 -3.49
N PHE A 130 -5.26 -16.53 -3.46
CA PHE A 130 -5.24 -15.44 -2.47
C PHE A 130 -5.67 -15.85 -1.05
N ASP A 131 -5.98 -17.11 -0.82
CA ASP A 131 -6.06 -17.75 0.50
C ASP A 131 -4.69 -17.92 1.15
N ASN A 132 -3.63 -18.04 0.34
CA ASN A 132 -2.28 -18.19 0.85
C ASN A 132 -1.59 -16.82 0.98
N PHE A 133 -1.18 -16.47 2.20
CA PHE A 133 -0.49 -15.21 2.49
C PHE A 133 0.80 -15.02 1.69
N THR A 134 1.61 -16.09 1.55
CA THR A 134 2.87 -16.02 0.80
C THR A 134 2.62 -15.72 -0.68
N TYR A 135 1.62 -16.35 -1.29
CA TYR A 135 1.21 -16.07 -2.66
C TYR A 135 0.74 -14.63 -2.81
N THR A 136 -0.09 -14.16 -1.89
CA THR A 136 -0.58 -12.77 -1.86
C THR A 136 0.57 -11.77 -1.78
N LEU A 137 1.55 -12.02 -0.92
CA LEU A 137 2.72 -11.15 -0.77
C LEU A 137 3.53 -11.04 -2.08
N LEU A 138 3.68 -12.14 -2.82
CA LEU A 138 4.30 -12.13 -4.14
C LEU A 138 3.46 -11.34 -5.15
N MET A 139 2.14 -11.51 -5.15
CA MET A 139 1.24 -10.83 -6.08
C MET A 139 1.15 -9.32 -5.83
N ILE A 140 1.30 -8.84 -4.60
CA ILE A 140 1.40 -7.41 -4.28
C ILE A 140 2.57 -6.74 -5.02
N ALA A 141 3.66 -7.46 -5.26
CA ALA A 141 4.80 -6.93 -6.01
C ALA A 141 4.66 -7.19 -7.53
N ILE A 142 4.24 -8.39 -7.91
CA ILE A 142 4.20 -8.84 -9.32
C ILE A 142 3.12 -8.09 -10.12
N VAL A 143 1.90 -7.96 -9.59
CA VAL A 143 0.77 -7.38 -10.34
C VAL A 143 1.00 -5.90 -10.68
N PRO A 144 1.29 -5.02 -9.70
CA PRO A 144 1.61 -3.63 -10.04
C PRO A 144 2.93 -3.50 -10.79
N GLY A 145 3.92 -4.37 -10.52
CA GLY A 145 5.18 -4.41 -11.23
C GLY A 145 5.04 -4.76 -12.72
N ALA A 146 4.21 -5.76 -13.04
CA ALA A 146 3.90 -6.13 -14.42
C ALA A 146 3.19 -4.99 -15.16
N LEU A 147 2.20 -4.35 -14.50
CA LEU A 147 1.53 -3.19 -15.08
C LEU A 147 2.50 -2.04 -15.32
N ALA A 148 3.37 -1.73 -14.35
CA ALA A 148 4.38 -0.69 -14.47
C ALA A 148 5.35 -1.00 -15.62
N PHE A 149 5.76 -2.26 -15.80
CA PHE A 149 6.59 -2.68 -16.89
C PHE A 149 5.92 -2.49 -18.25
N ILE A 150 4.64 -2.89 -18.40
CA ILE A 150 3.88 -2.75 -19.64
C ILE A 150 3.75 -1.26 -20.00
N PHE A 151 3.31 -0.41 -19.07
CA PHE A 151 3.17 1.03 -19.31
C PHE A 151 4.50 1.70 -19.60
N GLY A 152 5.56 1.35 -18.85
CA GLY A 152 6.91 1.85 -19.09
C GLY A 152 7.42 1.47 -20.47
N TRP A 153 7.22 0.23 -20.89
CA TRP A 153 7.59 -0.24 -22.21
C TRP A 153 6.92 0.58 -23.32
N PHE A 154 5.59 0.78 -23.24
CA PHE A 154 4.86 1.57 -24.23
C PHE A 154 5.29 3.04 -24.22
N ALA A 155 5.46 3.64 -23.05
CA ALA A 155 5.86 5.04 -22.92
C ALA A 155 7.26 5.29 -23.54
N PHE A 156 8.23 4.43 -23.27
CA PHE A 156 9.58 4.58 -23.80
C PHE A 156 9.66 4.21 -25.28
N LYS A 157 8.93 3.21 -25.74
CA LYS A 157 8.90 2.80 -27.14
C LYS A 157 8.24 3.86 -28.04
N SER A 158 7.21 4.54 -27.58
CA SER A 158 6.44 5.52 -28.39
C SER A 158 7.14 6.87 -28.56
N ARG A 159 8.32 7.10 -27.97
CA ARG A 159 9.08 8.38 -28.01
C ARG A 159 8.26 9.61 -27.59
N VAL A 160 7.15 9.43 -26.88
CA VAL A 160 6.28 10.52 -26.42
C VAL A 160 7.04 11.50 -25.53
N THR A 161 8.06 11.04 -24.82
CA THR A 161 8.86 11.83 -23.86
C THR A 161 9.65 12.98 -24.50
N ARG A 162 9.91 12.96 -25.81
CA ARG A 162 10.71 14.02 -26.47
C ARG A 162 9.97 15.34 -26.68
N LYS A 163 8.65 15.36 -26.66
CA LYS A 163 7.86 16.58 -26.96
C LYS A 163 7.46 17.40 -25.74
N PHE A 164 7.55 16.85 -24.52
CA PHE A 164 7.16 17.55 -23.29
C PHE A 164 8.30 18.23 -22.54
N ILE A 165 9.56 18.08 -22.98
CA ILE A 165 10.74 18.68 -22.32
C ILE A 165 11.09 20.09 -22.86
N PHE A 166 10.39 20.55 -23.91
CA PHE A 166 10.71 21.82 -24.59
C PHE A 166 9.51 22.80 -24.68
N TYR A 167 8.65 22.86 -23.66
CA TYR A 167 7.73 23.98 -23.47
C TYR A 167 7.70 24.41 -22.03
#